data_e24c2a309c62a91aadf1ac1d52407f52
#
_entry.id   e24c2a309c62a91aadf1ac1d52407f52
#
_cell.length_a   1.000
_cell.length_b   1.000
_cell.length_c   1.000
_cell.angle_alpha   90.00
_cell.angle_beta   90.00
_cell.angle_gamma   90.00
#
_symmetry.space_group_name_H-M   'P 1'
#
loop_
_entity.id
_entity.type
_entity.pdbx_description
1 polymer ?
#
loop_
_entity_poly.entity_id
_entity_poly.type
_entity_poly.pdbx_seq_one_letter_code
_entity_poly.pdbx_strand_id
1 'polypeptide(L)'
;MKPTKIAVVQDRPVLFDLPATLDKIEQLACKASESDPDIILFPEAFIPAYPRGISFGTVVGDRTAEGRETWLRYWKNTVEIPGPATERLGKIAGKVGALLVIGVVEKGNSGTLYCTLLYFSRDGTLLGKHRKLKPTAAERVIWGEGDGTDLQVYDTDFGKVGGLICWENYMPLARTALVLSRFVCLREL
;
A
#
# COMPACT_ATOMS: atom_id res chain seq x y z
N MET A 1 -2.11 2.54 28.67
CA MET A 1 -1.64 3.02 27.36
C MET A 1 -2.56 4.13 26.88
N LYS A 2 -2.02 5.19 26.27
CA LYS A 2 -2.85 6.22 25.62
C LYS A 2 -3.55 5.57 24.42
N PRO A 3 -4.83 5.86 24.15
CA PRO A 3 -5.50 5.38 22.93
C PRO A 3 -4.80 5.89 21.67
N THR A 4 -4.56 5.01 20.71
CA THR A 4 -4.01 5.37 19.40
C THR A 4 -5.10 5.98 18.54
N LYS A 5 -4.85 7.15 17.96
CA LYS A 5 -5.80 7.87 17.11
C LYS A 5 -5.49 7.60 15.64
N ILE A 6 -6.47 7.09 14.90
CA ILE A 6 -6.32 6.74 13.49
C ILE A 6 -7.26 7.61 12.64
N ALA A 7 -6.71 8.30 11.65
CA ALA A 7 -7.47 8.95 10.60
C ALA A 7 -7.55 8.03 9.38
N VAL A 8 -8.76 7.62 9.01
CA VAL A 8 -9.00 6.76 7.85
C VAL A 8 -9.48 7.61 6.68
N VAL A 9 -8.74 7.58 5.59
CA VAL A 9 -9.10 8.31 4.36
C VAL A 9 -10.11 7.50 3.57
N GLN A 10 -11.28 8.09 3.31
CA GLN A 10 -12.33 7.55 2.43
C GLN A 10 -12.53 8.48 1.23
N ASP A 11 -11.66 8.34 0.26
CA ASP A 11 -11.72 9.14 -0.98
C ASP A 11 -11.21 8.29 -2.16
N ARG A 12 -11.39 8.78 -3.37
CA ARG A 12 -10.92 8.16 -4.61
C ARG A 12 -9.62 8.81 -5.09
N PRO A 13 -8.67 8.06 -5.67
CA PRO A 13 -7.53 8.64 -6.36
C PRO A 13 -7.95 9.34 -7.67
N VAL A 14 -6.99 9.98 -8.33
CA VAL A 14 -7.15 10.38 -9.73
C VAL A 14 -6.77 9.18 -10.61
N LEU A 15 -7.74 8.66 -11.34
CA LEU A 15 -7.62 7.38 -12.06
C LEU A 15 -6.46 7.41 -13.06
N PHE A 16 -5.47 6.54 -12.86
CA PHE A 16 -4.28 6.36 -13.70
C PHE A 16 -3.54 7.68 -13.99
N ASP A 17 -3.43 8.51 -12.95
CA ASP A 17 -2.65 9.73 -12.94
C ASP A 17 -1.85 9.81 -11.62
N LEU A 18 -0.61 9.34 -11.66
CA LEU A 18 0.26 9.29 -10.48
C LEU A 18 0.57 10.69 -9.93
N PRO A 19 0.97 11.69 -10.72
CA PRO A 19 1.23 13.03 -10.20
C PRO A 19 0.03 13.65 -9.50
N ALA A 20 -1.13 13.65 -10.16
CA ALA A 20 -2.35 14.22 -9.59
C ALA A 20 -2.82 13.45 -8.34
N THR A 21 -2.62 12.11 -8.30
CA THR A 21 -2.93 11.32 -7.12
C THR A 21 -2.00 11.67 -5.96
N LEU A 22 -0.71 11.89 -6.20
CA LEU A 22 0.24 12.32 -5.16
C LEU A 22 -0.11 13.71 -4.61
N ASP A 23 -0.52 14.65 -5.47
CA ASP A 23 -1.02 15.98 -5.03
C ASP A 23 -2.24 15.83 -4.13
N LYS A 24 -3.17 14.96 -4.52
CA LYS A 24 -4.38 14.66 -3.75
C LYS A 24 -4.06 13.99 -2.41
N ILE A 25 -3.12 13.05 -2.38
CA ILE A 25 -2.66 12.41 -1.13
C ILE A 25 -2.13 13.48 -0.17
N GLU A 26 -1.31 14.40 -0.66
CA GLU A 26 -0.79 15.48 0.18
C GLU A 26 -1.92 16.34 0.78
N GLN A 27 -2.90 16.74 -0.03
CA GLN A 27 -4.06 17.51 0.44
C GLN A 27 -4.86 16.74 1.50
N LEU A 28 -5.16 15.46 1.25
CA LEU A 28 -5.92 14.62 2.17
C LEU A 28 -5.16 14.34 3.47
N ALA A 29 -3.85 14.09 3.37
CA ALA A 29 -3.00 13.88 4.54
C ALA A 29 -2.90 15.15 5.41
N CYS A 30 -2.71 16.31 4.79
CA CYS A 30 -2.73 17.60 5.51
C CYS A 30 -4.08 17.83 6.21
N LYS A 31 -5.19 17.59 5.53
CA LYS A 31 -6.53 17.69 6.14
C LYS A 31 -6.71 16.71 7.31
N ALA A 32 -6.28 15.47 7.15
CA ALA A 32 -6.34 14.46 8.19
C ALA A 32 -5.51 14.85 9.42
N SER A 33 -4.33 15.48 9.21
CA SER A 33 -3.41 15.90 10.27
C SER A 33 -3.99 17.00 11.18
N GLU A 34 -5.01 17.75 10.75
CA GLU A 34 -5.70 18.74 11.59
C GLU A 34 -6.32 18.11 12.86
N SER A 35 -6.59 16.81 12.81
CA SER A 35 -7.10 16.07 13.97
C SER A 35 -6.01 15.50 14.88
N ASP A 36 -4.74 15.76 14.63
CA ASP A 36 -3.57 15.21 15.35
C ASP A 36 -3.64 13.67 15.50
N PRO A 37 -3.66 12.91 14.40
CA PRO A 37 -3.70 11.45 14.45
C PRO A 37 -2.30 10.85 14.64
N ASP A 38 -2.24 9.68 15.27
CA ASP A 38 -1.03 8.87 15.30
C ASP A 38 -0.76 8.18 13.96
N ILE A 39 -1.84 7.75 13.28
CA ILE A 39 -1.80 7.05 11.99
C ILE A 39 -2.76 7.72 11.00
N ILE A 40 -2.30 7.89 9.76
CA ILE A 40 -3.16 8.21 8.61
C ILE A 40 -3.17 7.00 7.68
N LEU A 41 -4.33 6.39 7.47
CA LEU A 41 -4.52 5.19 6.67
C LEU A 41 -5.24 5.50 5.37
N PHE A 42 -4.59 5.19 4.25
CA PHE A 42 -5.16 5.25 2.90
C PHE A 42 -5.63 3.87 2.42
N PRO A 43 -6.60 3.81 1.49
CA PRO A 43 -7.14 2.56 0.95
C PRO A 43 -6.14 1.69 0.21
N GLU A 44 -6.52 0.40 0.02
CA GLU A 44 -5.86 -0.55 -0.87
C GLU A 44 -5.71 0.02 -2.29
N ALA A 45 -4.54 -0.18 -2.91
CA ALA A 45 -4.24 0.22 -4.28
C ALA A 45 -4.65 1.67 -4.61
N PHE A 46 -4.49 2.60 -3.66
CA PHE A 46 -4.84 4.01 -3.88
C PHE A 46 -4.03 4.61 -5.04
N ILE A 47 -2.80 4.17 -5.24
CA ILE A 47 -1.99 4.49 -6.42
C ILE A 47 -1.83 3.23 -7.27
N PRO A 48 -2.18 3.26 -8.56
CA PRO A 48 -2.78 4.31 -9.38
C PRO A 48 -4.32 4.27 -9.41
N ALA A 49 -4.93 3.54 -8.59
CA ALA A 49 -6.31 3.18 -8.32
C ALA A 49 -6.54 1.66 -8.37
N TYR A 50 -7.52 1.18 -7.63
CA TYR A 50 -8.03 -0.17 -7.76
C TYR A 50 -8.75 -0.30 -9.12
N PRO A 51 -8.36 -1.27 -10.00
CA PRO A 51 -8.85 -1.32 -11.38
C PRO A 51 -10.24 -1.96 -11.50
N ARG A 52 -11.19 -1.49 -10.72
CA ARG A 52 -12.55 -2.05 -10.66
C ARG A 52 -13.26 -1.96 -12.01
N GLY A 53 -13.73 -3.11 -12.52
CA GLY A 53 -14.44 -3.19 -13.77
C GLY A 53 -13.55 -3.11 -15.02
N ILE A 54 -12.23 -3.09 -14.87
CA ILE A 54 -11.27 -3.04 -15.96
C ILE A 54 -10.69 -4.44 -16.18
N SER A 55 -10.81 -5.00 -17.37
CA SER A 55 -10.29 -6.32 -17.73
C SER A 55 -8.87 -6.28 -18.32
N PHE A 56 -8.40 -5.11 -18.77
CA PHE A 56 -7.15 -4.96 -19.54
C PHE A 56 -7.10 -5.82 -20.81
N GLY A 57 -8.27 -6.15 -21.38
CA GLY A 57 -8.38 -7.06 -22.49
C GLY A 57 -8.01 -8.51 -22.16
N THR A 58 -8.06 -8.91 -20.90
CA THR A 58 -7.68 -10.27 -20.47
C THR A 58 -8.76 -11.26 -20.83
N VAL A 59 -8.54 -11.93 -21.96
CA VAL A 59 -9.32 -13.08 -22.42
C VAL A 59 -8.32 -14.16 -22.81
N VAL A 60 -8.53 -15.39 -22.35
CA VAL A 60 -7.62 -16.51 -22.68
C VAL A 60 -7.54 -16.71 -24.17
N GLY A 61 -6.33 -16.61 -24.73
CA GLY A 61 -6.07 -16.74 -26.17
C GLY A 61 -6.26 -15.45 -26.99
N ASP A 62 -6.69 -14.37 -26.38
CA ASP A 62 -6.89 -13.08 -27.08
C ASP A 62 -5.91 -11.98 -26.54
N ARG A 63 -5.63 -11.00 -27.40
CA ARG A 63 -4.77 -9.84 -27.10
C ARG A 63 -5.21 -8.64 -27.92
N THR A 64 -6.08 -7.83 -27.37
CA THR A 64 -6.55 -6.61 -28.04
C THR A 64 -5.55 -5.47 -27.91
N ALA A 65 -5.49 -4.58 -28.91
CA ALA A 65 -4.66 -3.37 -28.86
C ALA A 65 -5.12 -2.44 -27.74
N GLU A 66 -6.42 -2.25 -27.57
CA GLU A 66 -7.02 -1.44 -26.53
C GLU A 66 -6.68 -1.95 -25.10
N GLY A 67 -6.74 -3.27 -24.90
CA GLY A 67 -6.36 -3.88 -23.62
C GLY A 67 -4.90 -3.63 -23.28
N ARG A 68 -3.99 -3.70 -24.27
CA ARG A 68 -2.55 -3.40 -24.07
C ARG A 68 -2.31 -1.93 -23.75
N GLU A 69 -3.02 -1.02 -24.40
CA GLU A 69 -2.90 0.41 -24.16
C GLU A 69 -3.38 0.77 -22.74
N THR A 70 -4.55 0.21 -22.34
CA THR A 70 -5.07 0.38 -20.98
C THR A 70 -4.11 -0.19 -19.94
N TRP A 71 -3.54 -1.37 -20.20
CA TRP A 71 -2.50 -1.95 -19.33
C TRP A 71 -1.26 -1.06 -19.24
N LEU A 72 -0.75 -0.55 -20.37
CA LEU A 72 0.41 0.32 -20.39
C LEU A 72 0.17 1.61 -19.59
N ARG A 73 -1.01 2.20 -19.71
CA ARG A 73 -1.39 3.37 -18.93
C ARG A 73 -1.43 3.05 -17.42
N TYR A 74 -2.02 1.93 -17.04
CA TYR A 74 -2.02 1.46 -15.66
C TYR A 74 -0.59 1.27 -15.14
N TRP A 75 0.21 0.50 -15.87
CA TRP A 75 1.60 0.16 -15.53
C TRP A 75 2.49 1.39 -15.36
N LYS A 76 2.36 2.40 -16.23
CA LYS A 76 3.14 3.65 -16.15
C LYS A 76 2.86 4.46 -14.90
N ASN A 77 1.69 4.29 -14.28
CA ASN A 77 1.26 5.01 -13.10
C ASN A 77 1.42 4.21 -11.79
N THR A 78 2.04 3.02 -11.85
CA THR A 78 2.40 2.23 -10.67
C THR A 78 3.68 2.74 -10.01
N VAL A 79 3.95 2.27 -8.78
CA VAL A 79 5.01 2.79 -7.91
C VAL A 79 6.24 1.90 -7.94
N GLU A 80 7.40 2.47 -8.22
CA GLU A 80 8.70 1.84 -7.98
C GLU A 80 9.11 2.03 -6.52
N ILE A 81 9.67 0.98 -5.88
CA ILE A 81 10.06 1.01 -4.47
C ILE A 81 11.49 0.46 -4.32
N PRO A 82 12.46 1.32 -3.93
CA PRO A 82 12.35 2.77 -3.77
C PRO A 82 12.20 3.52 -5.12
N GLY A 83 11.69 4.75 -5.08
CA GLY A 83 11.56 5.59 -6.27
C GLY A 83 10.94 6.95 -5.96
N PRO A 84 10.78 7.83 -6.97
CA PRO A 84 10.33 9.22 -6.76
C PRO A 84 8.97 9.34 -6.05
N ALA A 85 8.05 8.40 -6.31
CA ALA A 85 6.75 8.39 -5.65
C ALA A 85 6.88 8.08 -4.14
N THR A 86 7.73 7.10 -3.77
CA THR A 86 7.98 6.77 -2.36
C THR A 86 8.72 7.89 -1.64
N GLU A 87 9.65 8.58 -2.30
CA GLU A 87 10.30 9.76 -1.74
C GLU A 87 9.31 10.88 -1.44
N ARG A 88 8.36 11.11 -2.36
CA ARG A 88 7.31 12.11 -2.16
C ARG A 88 6.36 11.72 -1.02
N LEU A 89 5.94 10.46 -0.95
CA LEU A 89 5.12 9.94 0.16
C LEU A 89 5.83 10.09 1.51
N GLY A 90 7.13 9.82 1.57
CA GLY A 90 7.94 10.07 2.76
C GLY A 90 7.93 11.55 3.17
N LYS A 91 8.12 12.48 2.22
CA LYS A 91 8.03 13.92 2.49
C LYS A 91 6.65 14.32 3.02
N ILE A 92 5.58 13.73 2.50
CA ILE A 92 4.21 13.95 2.98
C ILE A 92 4.08 13.47 4.44
N ALA A 93 4.54 12.25 4.75
CA ALA A 93 4.50 11.70 6.10
C ALA A 93 5.28 12.60 7.10
N GLY A 94 6.50 13.01 6.73
CA GLY A 94 7.30 13.95 7.53
C GLY A 94 6.63 15.31 7.74
N LYS A 95 5.97 15.84 6.70
CA LYS A 95 5.23 17.11 6.78
C LYS A 95 4.04 17.05 7.74
N VAL A 96 3.28 15.94 7.73
CA VAL A 96 2.08 15.80 8.58
C VAL A 96 2.38 15.23 9.97
N GLY A 97 3.59 14.71 10.21
CA GLY A 97 4.04 14.23 11.51
C GLY A 97 3.27 13.01 12.03
N ALA A 98 2.69 12.19 11.14
CA ALA A 98 1.95 10.98 11.47
C ALA A 98 2.51 9.75 10.75
N LEU A 99 2.33 8.55 11.31
CA LEU A 99 2.59 7.32 10.58
C LEU A 99 1.66 7.26 9.36
N LEU A 100 2.21 7.28 8.16
CA LEU A 100 1.44 7.15 6.92
C LEU A 100 1.44 5.70 6.46
N VAL A 101 0.25 5.11 6.35
CA VAL A 101 0.05 3.75 5.82
C VAL A 101 -0.80 3.86 4.56
N ILE A 102 -0.27 3.36 3.43
CA ILE A 102 -0.93 3.57 2.13
C ILE A 102 -0.82 2.36 1.22
N GLY A 103 -1.96 1.98 0.61
CA GLY A 103 -2.01 0.96 -0.43
C GLY A 103 -1.58 1.51 -1.79
N VAL A 104 -0.65 0.82 -2.44
CA VAL A 104 -0.16 1.14 -3.78
C VAL A 104 -0.10 -0.10 -4.65
N VAL A 105 -0.01 0.08 -5.96
CA VAL A 105 0.41 -0.98 -6.87
C VAL A 105 1.90 -0.80 -7.14
N GLU A 106 2.68 -1.73 -6.66
CA GLU A 106 4.14 -1.77 -6.79
C GLU A 106 4.55 -2.34 -8.14
N LYS A 107 5.53 -1.74 -8.77
CA LYS A 107 6.20 -2.26 -9.96
C LYS A 107 7.41 -3.10 -9.54
N GLY A 108 7.31 -4.42 -9.70
CA GLY A 108 8.43 -5.32 -9.45
C GLY A 108 9.48 -5.30 -10.58
N ASN A 109 10.69 -5.77 -10.28
CA ASN A 109 11.83 -5.75 -11.20
C ASN A 109 11.61 -6.55 -12.50
N SER A 110 10.76 -7.58 -12.46
CA SER A 110 10.43 -8.42 -13.62
C SER A 110 9.26 -7.92 -14.45
N GLY A 111 8.72 -6.73 -14.12
CA GLY A 111 7.50 -6.19 -14.74
C GLY A 111 6.20 -6.70 -14.10
N THR A 112 6.27 -7.59 -13.13
CA THR A 112 5.12 -8.01 -12.33
C THR A 112 4.65 -6.86 -11.44
N LEU A 113 3.34 -6.66 -11.36
CA LEU A 113 2.73 -5.71 -10.45
C LEU A 113 2.28 -6.42 -9.17
N TYR A 114 2.38 -5.74 -8.03
CA TYR A 114 1.93 -6.25 -6.73
C TYR A 114 1.03 -5.24 -6.03
N CYS A 115 -0.04 -5.71 -5.43
CA CYS A 115 -0.80 -4.90 -4.48
C CYS A 115 0.00 -4.83 -3.18
N THR A 116 0.41 -3.63 -2.77
CA THR A 116 1.41 -3.44 -1.71
C THR A 116 0.96 -2.37 -0.73
N LEU A 117 1.18 -2.61 0.54
CA LEU A 117 0.99 -1.65 1.62
C LEU A 117 2.35 -1.06 2.01
N LEU A 118 2.46 0.26 2.08
CA LEU A 118 3.67 0.99 2.49
C LEU A 118 3.48 1.63 3.85
N TYR A 119 4.58 1.71 4.62
CA TYR A 119 4.61 2.31 5.94
C TYR A 119 5.70 3.38 5.99
N PHE A 120 5.31 4.61 6.28
CA PHE A 120 6.25 5.73 6.48
C PHE A 120 6.13 6.24 7.90
N SER A 121 7.27 6.33 8.60
CA SER A 121 7.34 6.91 9.93
C SER A 121 6.99 8.40 9.93
N ARG A 122 6.80 8.96 11.12
CA ARG A 122 6.49 10.38 11.32
C ARG A 122 7.55 11.35 10.81
N ASP A 123 8.79 10.90 10.65
CA ASP A 123 9.90 11.67 10.08
C ASP A 123 10.02 11.50 8.55
N GLY A 124 9.17 10.68 7.95
CA GLY A 124 9.15 10.41 6.52
C GLY A 124 10.01 9.22 6.06
N THR A 125 10.65 8.51 6.98
CA THR A 125 11.41 7.30 6.64
C THR A 125 10.48 6.18 6.18
N LEU A 126 10.78 5.53 5.06
CA LEU A 126 10.09 4.31 4.64
C LEU A 126 10.51 3.16 5.58
N LEU A 127 9.62 2.75 6.47
CA LEU A 127 9.85 1.64 7.41
C LEU A 127 9.88 0.29 6.70
N GLY A 128 9.05 0.15 5.66
CA GLY A 128 8.98 -1.05 4.85
C GLY A 128 7.67 -1.17 4.11
N LYS A 129 7.41 -2.38 3.60
CA LYS A 129 6.24 -2.69 2.79
C LYS A 129 5.69 -4.07 3.12
N HIS A 130 4.48 -4.35 2.65
CA HIS A 130 3.89 -5.68 2.63
C HIS A 130 3.17 -5.91 1.30
N ARG A 131 3.60 -6.90 0.52
CA ARG A 131 2.91 -7.36 -0.69
C ARG A 131 1.76 -8.28 -0.33
N LYS A 132 0.58 -8.04 -0.87
CA LYS A 132 -0.59 -8.91 -0.68
C LYS A 132 -0.25 -10.37 -1.01
N LEU A 133 -0.39 -11.27 -0.03
CA LEU A 133 -0.01 -12.67 -0.17
C LEU A 133 -0.81 -13.37 -1.27
N LYS A 134 -2.12 -13.09 -1.32
CA LYS A 134 -3.04 -13.72 -2.27
C LYS A 134 -3.98 -12.68 -2.86
N PRO A 135 -3.72 -12.19 -4.08
CA PRO A 135 -4.69 -11.39 -4.80
C PRO A 135 -6.01 -12.15 -4.95
N THR A 136 -7.13 -11.43 -4.83
CA THR A 136 -8.46 -12.03 -4.75
C THR A 136 -9.06 -12.23 -6.14
N ALA A 137 -9.55 -13.43 -6.45
CA ALA A 137 -10.27 -13.75 -7.69
C ALA A 137 -9.57 -13.18 -8.95
N ALA A 138 -10.22 -12.29 -9.70
CA ALA A 138 -9.69 -11.70 -10.93
C ALA A 138 -8.44 -10.81 -10.73
N GLU A 139 -8.15 -10.37 -9.53
CA GLU A 139 -6.89 -9.64 -9.24
C GLU A 139 -5.66 -10.47 -9.62
N ARG A 140 -5.75 -11.82 -9.58
CA ARG A 140 -4.67 -12.75 -9.93
C ARG A 140 -4.19 -12.68 -11.37
N VAL A 141 -4.99 -12.13 -12.27
CA VAL A 141 -4.57 -11.91 -13.66
C VAL A 141 -3.81 -10.61 -13.85
N ILE A 142 -3.81 -9.74 -12.81
CA ILE A 142 -3.21 -8.41 -12.83
C ILE A 142 -2.02 -8.32 -11.88
N TRP A 143 -2.16 -8.85 -10.66
CA TRP A 143 -1.16 -8.77 -9.60
C TRP A 143 -0.56 -10.12 -9.25
N GLY A 144 0.73 -10.11 -9.01
CA GLY A 144 1.46 -11.26 -8.47
C GLY A 144 1.20 -11.47 -6.98
N GLU A 145 1.50 -12.67 -6.51
CA GLU A 145 1.41 -13.06 -5.10
C GLU A 145 2.64 -12.59 -4.32
N GLY A 146 2.45 -12.07 -3.11
CA GLY A 146 3.51 -11.86 -2.15
C GLY A 146 4.01 -13.20 -1.59
N ASP A 147 5.28 -13.27 -1.27
CA ASP A 147 5.93 -14.49 -0.71
C ASP A 147 5.93 -14.54 0.82
N GLY A 148 5.46 -13.47 1.47
CA GLY A 148 5.38 -13.34 2.92
C GLY A 148 6.69 -12.89 3.60
N THR A 149 7.78 -12.71 2.88
CA THR A 149 9.06 -12.24 3.44
C THR A 149 8.97 -10.83 4.02
N ASP A 150 8.01 -10.03 3.54
CA ASP A 150 7.73 -8.67 3.98
C ASP A 150 6.50 -8.54 4.91
N LEU A 151 5.99 -9.67 5.40
CA LEU A 151 4.91 -9.70 6.40
C LEU A 151 5.48 -9.41 7.80
N GLN A 152 5.64 -8.12 8.11
CA GLN A 152 6.34 -7.64 9.30
C GLN A 152 5.50 -6.69 10.14
N VAL A 153 5.94 -6.46 11.38
CA VAL A 153 5.46 -5.40 12.26
C VAL A 153 6.57 -4.40 12.52
N TYR A 154 6.20 -3.14 12.61
CA TYR A 154 7.11 -2.02 12.82
C TYR A 154 6.91 -1.42 14.20
N ASP A 155 8.02 -1.12 14.88
CA ASP A 155 7.98 -0.44 16.17
C ASP A 155 7.70 1.06 15.97
N THR A 156 6.76 1.57 16.76
CA THR A 156 6.38 2.98 16.78
C THR A 156 6.27 3.47 18.22
N ASP A 157 6.23 4.80 18.43
CA ASP A 157 6.08 5.43 19.75
C ASP A 157 4.72 5.11 20.43
N PHE A 158 3.75 4.60 19.68
CA PHE A 158 2.44 4.21 20.21
C PHE A 158 2.20 2.68 20.18
N GLY A 159 3.22 1.90 19.83
CA GLY A 159 3.18 0.43 19.83
C GLY A 159 3.58 -0.19 18.50
N LYS A 160 3.38 -1.49 18.36
CA LYS A 160 3.73 -2.24 17.15
C LYS A 160 2.60 -2.18 16.13
N VAL A 161 2.95 -1.84 14.89
CA VAL A 161 2.00 -1.69 13.77
C VAL A 161 2.36 -2.67 12.67
N GLY A 162 1.38 -3.45 12.23
CA GLY A 162 1.42 -4.28 11.03
C GLY A 162 0.07 -4.23 10.34
N GLY A 163 0.00 -4.58 9.07
CA GLY A 163 -1.24 -4.51 8.31
C GLY A 163 -1.41 -5.68 7.34
N LEU A 164 -2.66 -5.96 7.07
CA LEU A 164 -3.12 -6.95 6.10
C LEU A 164 -4.06 -6.29 5.10
N ILE A 165 -4.00 -6.72 3.85
CA ILE A 165 -4.73 -6.11 2.75
C ILE A 165 -6.01 -6.92 2.46
N CYS A 166 -7.19 -6.29 2.58
CA CYS A 166 -8.47 -6.84 2.14
C CYS A 166 -8.77 -8.21 2.78
N TRP A 167 -8.97 -9.26 1.97
CA TRP A 167 -9.28 -10.62 2.42
C TRP A 167 -8.17 -11.31 3.22
N GLU A 168 -6.95 -10.79 3.21
CA GLU A 168 -5.90 -11.29 4.12
C GLU A 168 -6.33 -11.22 5.58
N ASN A 169 -7.24 -10.29 5.92
CA ASN A 169 -7.81 -10.19 7.26
C ASN A 169 -8.60 -11.45 7.68
N TYR A 170 -9.00 -12.29 6.72
CA TYR A 170 -9.63 -13.59 6.94
C TYR A 170 -8.65 -14.76 6.86
N MET A 171 -7.34 -14.50 6.73
CA MET A 171 -6.29 -15.52 6.75
C MET A 171 -5.74 -15.69 8.18
N PRO A 172 -6.16 -16.74 8.94
CA PRO A 172 -5.77 -16.87 10.34
C PRO A 172 -4.26 -16.96 10.53
N LEU A 173 -3.56 -17.66 9.64
CA LEU A 173 -2.09 -17.83 9.72
C LEU A 173 -1.35 -16.51 9.48
N ALA A 174 -1.79 -15.67 8.55
CA ALA A 174 -1.18 -14.36 8.33
C ALA A 174 -1.33 -13.46 9.57
N ARG A 175 -2.53 -13.43 10.18
CA ARG A 175 -2.76 -12.73 11.45
C ARG A 175 -1.90 -13.27 12.58
N THR A 176 -1.81 -14.59 12.70
CA THR A 176 -0.97 -15.24 13.71
C THR A 176 0.50 -14.89 13.53
N ALA A 177 1.01 -14.90 12.29
CA ALA A 177 2.38 -14.52 11.98
C ALA A 177 2.69 -13.09 12.46
N LEU A 178 1.82 -12.10 12.18
CA LEU A 178 1.98 -10.73 12.68
C LEU A 178 1.96 -10.65 14.21
N VAL A 179 1.08 -11.42 14.86
CA VAL A 179 1.02 -11.47 16.34
C VAL A 179 2.29 -12.09 16.91
N LEU A 180 2.78 -13.18 16.32
CA LEU A 180 3.97 -13.89 16.79
C LEU A 180 5.26 -13.09 16.52
N SER A 181 5.31 -12.25 15.50
CA SER A 181 6.43 -11.34 15.24
C SER A 181 6.72 -10.40 16.41
N ARG A 182 5.78 -10.23 17.36
CA ARG A 182 6.04 -9.58 18.66
C ARG A 182 7.01 -10.35 19.55
N PHE A 183 7.07 -11.67 19.40
CA PHE A 183 7.85 -12.55 20.30
C PHE A 183 9.21 -12.94 19.73
N VAL A 184 9.41 -12.84 18.41
CA VAL A 184 10.70 -13.19 17.79
C VAL A 184 11.78 -12.17 18.15
N CYS A 185 11.43 -10.90 18.35
CA CYS A 185 12.35 -9.86 18.83
C CYS A 185 12.88 -10.09 20.26
N LEU A 186 12.23 -10.96 21.06
CA LEU A 186 12.67 -11.30 22.43
C LEU A 186 13.64 -12.47 22.47
N ARG A 187 13.99 -13.10 21.35
CA ARG A 187 14.92 -14.23 21.29
C ARG A 187 16.37 -13.85 20.96
N GLU A 188 16.63 -12.60 20.64
CA GLU A 188 17.99 -12.09 20.41
C GLU A 188 18.51 -11.23 21.58
N LEU A 189 17.91 -11.40 22.76
CA LEU A 189 18.44 -10.96 24.05
C LEU A 189 18.86 -12.18 24.85
#